data_806c8f6e9798800cdc3305141741a209
#
_entry.id   806c8f6e9798800cdc3305141741a209
#
_cell.length_a   1.000
_cell.length_b   1.000
_cell.length_c   1.000
_cell.angle_alpha   90.00
_cell.angle_beta   90.00
_cell.angle_gamma   90.00
#
_symmetry.space_group_name_H-M   'P 1'
#
loop_
_entity.id
_entity.type
_entity.pdbx_description
1 polymer ?
#
loop_
_entity_poly.entity_id
_entity_poly.type
_entity_poly.pdbx_seq_one_letter_code
_entity_poly.pdbx_strand_id
1 'polypeptide(L)'
;MSKSGSVKSSSTQARSPRRKDYFIWITAAIFVLVAIRSLLSSKPLRASPFDLDEFRQLNSLSPVTEEDYSDAGVSLVDRPELQGRAVATTLYSESFASGVLALGHSLRAVNTSARRTLLYYPDRLTIRTLCHLQRNGWELHPVAHRSDKDEQDLLLQLWTLDDVGITSVVYLDSDSLVRRNFDELWSRPFGFAAVPDVYEDERGYSLAFGTSMMLLRTSSAIHNDILDKLSVTGKTYPVGLQEFLNEYFAVQVVKLPYIYNANLAIKQRSPTFWSALTKHIRIVRYTTARPFFEEERRRASKGIWAEEME
;
A
#
# COMPACT_ATOMS: atom_id res chain seq x y z
N MET A 1 73.34 21.19 78.82
CA MET A 1 72.50 19.97 78.66
C MET A 1 71.66 20.08 77.37
N SER A 2 72.01 19.23 76.48
CA SER A 2 71.46 19.14 75.09
C SER A 2 70.12 18.42 75.09
N LYS A 3 69.16 18.87 74.28
CA LYS A 3 68.13 17.99 73.72
C LYS A 3 67.88 18.40 72.29
N SER A 4 68.27 17.52 71.43
CA SER A 4 68.04 17.44 70.04
C SER A 4 66.56 17.14 69.75
N GLY A 5 65.93 17.92 68.87
CA GLY A 5 64.59 17.68 68.36
C GLY A 5 64.64 17.23 66.89
N SER A 6 64.31 16.00 66.68
CA SER A 6 64.24 15.37 65.34
C SER A 6 62.98 15.78 64.60
N VAL A 7 63.14 16.36 63.37
CA VAL A 7 62.10 16.66 62.43
C VAL A 7 61.85 15.39 61.59
N LYS A 8 60.68 14.80 61.70
CA LYS A 8 60.23 13.70 60.82
C LYS A 8 59.64 14.30 59.57
N SER A 9 60.30 14.09 58.40
CA SER A 9 59.73 14.34 57.08
C SER A 9 58.74 13.20 56.70
N SER A 10 57.49 13.53 56.54
CA SER A 10 56.50 12.60 56.01
C SER A 10 56.55 12.61 54.47
N SER A 11 57.16 11.57 53.91
CA SER A 11 57.09 11.34 52.44
C SER A 11 55.72 10.75 52.10
N THR A 12 54.88 11.49 51.40
CA THR A 12 53.61 11.02 50.82
C THR A 12 53.95 10.16 49.60
N GLN A 13 53.98 8.85 49.78
CA GLN A 13 54.16 7.90 48.72
C GLN A 13 52.86 7.84 47.86
N ALA A 14 52.89 8.35 46.62
CA ALA A 14 51.83 8.20 45.63
C ALA A 14 51.66 6.70 45.33
N ARG A 15 50.52 6.13 45.69
CA ARG A 15 50.14 4.74 45.36
C ARG A 15 49.98 4.64 43.84
N SER A 16 50.79 3.80 43.17
CA SER A 16 50.56 3.44 41.79
C SER A 16 49.22 2.73 41.62
N PRO A 17 48.42 3.06 40.62
CA PRO A 17 47.12 2.43 40.42
C PRO A 17 47.30 0.93 40.17
N ARG A 18 46.51 0.12 40.89
CA ARG A 18 46.50 -1.33 40.75
C ARG A 18 46.04 -1.73 39.35
N ARG A 19 46.62 -2.80 38.78
CA ARG A 19 46.26 -3.36 37.46
C ARG A 19 44.74 -3.53 37.23
N LYS A 20 43.97 -3.73 38.30
CA LYS A 20 42.50 -3.79 38.27
C LYS A 20 41.83 -2.45 37.95
N ASP A 21 42.41 -1.34 38.36
CA ASP A 21 41.87 -0.02 38.14
C ASP A 21 42.02 0.39 36.65
N TYR A 22 43.11 0.00 35.99
CA TYR A 22 43.30 0.17 34.54
C TYR A 22 42.26 -0.62 33.72
N PHE A 23 41.91 -1.82 34.18
CA PHE A 23 40.91 -2.63 33.48
C PHE A 23 39.51 -2.00 33.53
N ILE A 24 39.15 -1.42 34.67
CA ILE A 24 37.88 -0.70 34.88
C ILE A 24 37.81 0.55 33.99
N TRP A 25 38.89 1.30 33.94
CA TRP A 25 38.94 2.50 33.07
C TRP A 25 38.93 2.19 31.58
N ILE A 26 39.56 1.11 31.16
CA ILE A 26 39.56 0.66 29.74
C ILE A 26 38.15 0.18 29.36
N THR A 27 37.48 -0.60 30.20
CA THR A 27 36.10 -1.03 29.95
C THR A 27 35.12 0.14 29.91
N ALA A 28 35.26 1.09 30.84
CA ALA A 28 34.45 2.32 30.83
C ALA A 28 34.68 3.16 29.57
N ALA A 29 35.94 3.31 29.13
CA ALA A 29 36.26 4.04 27.91
C ALA A 29 35.71 3.35 26.65
N ILE A 30 35.75 2.01 26.58
CA ILE A 30 35.14 1.24 25.48
C ILE A 30 33.63 1.41 25.49
N PHE A 31 32.96 1.37 26.66
CA PHE A 31 31.52 1.60 26.76
C PHE A 31 31.12 3.02 26.30
N VAL A 32 31.89 4.04 26.70
CA VAL A 32 31.68 5.42 26.26
C VAL A 32 31.90 5.57 24.75
N LEU A 33 32.92 4.96 24.18
CA LEU A 33 33.18 4.95 22.74
C LEU A 33 32.08 4.22 21.96
N VAL A 34 31.57 3.11 22.47
CA VAL A 34 30.44 2.38 21.87
C VAL A 34 29.15 3.21 21.98
N ALA A 35 28.88 3.85 23.10
CA ALA A 35 27.73 4.74 23.28
C ALA A 35 27.80 5.99 22.38
N ILE A 36 28.99 6.62 22.27
CA ILE A 36 29.21 7.74 21.36
C ILE A 36 29.08 7.30 19.91
N ARG A 37 29.59 6.12 19.55
CA ARG A 37 29.47 5.58 18.21
C ARG A 37 28.01 5.18 17.89
N SER A 38 27.25 4.70 18.88
CA SER A 38 25.82 4.43 18.76
C SER A 38 25.00 5.72 18.61
N LEU A 39 25.32 6.76 19.38
CA LEU A 39 24.70 8.10 19.27
C LEU A 39 25.08 8.83 17.98
N LEU A 40 26.30 8.69 17.50
CA LEU A 40 26.77 9.24 16.22
C LEU A 40 26.32 8.39 15.02
N SER A 41 26.03 7.09 15.24
CA SER A 41 25.47 6.16 14.26
C SER A 41 23.95 6.15 14.22
N SER A 42 23.29 6.76 15.18
CA SER A 42 21.90 7.19 15.01
C SER A 42 21.89 8.32 13.97
N LYS A 43 22.14 7.93 12.71
CA LYS A 43 21.75 8.77 11.59
C LYS A 43 20.30 9.14 11.88
N PRO A 44 19.95 10.45 11.89
CA PRO A 44 18.54 10.79 11.84
C PRO A 44 17.96 9.90 10.77
N LEU A 45 16.83 9.23 11.04
CA LEU A 45 16.04 8.56 10.02
C LEU A 45 16.00 9.54 8.85
N ARG A 46 16.89 9.34 7.89
CA ARG A 46 16.83 10.10 6.65
C ARG A 46 15.43 9.88 6.18
N ALA A 47 14.71 10.97 6.05
CA ALA A 47 13.55 11.01 5.21
C ALA A 47 13.81 10.04 4.07
N SER A 48 12.92 9.06 3.91
CA SER A 48 13.02 7.93 3.01
C SER A 48 14.13 8.11 1.95
N PRO A 49 15.03 7.13 1.70
CA PRO A 49 16.05 7.24 0.65
C PRO A 49 15.42 7.44 -0.74
N PHE A 50 14.12 7.35 -0.86
CA PHE A 50 13.36 7.88 -1.97
C PHE A 50 13.26 9.39 -1.80
N ASP A 51 14.35 10.06 -2.07
CA ASP A 51 14.27 11.39 -2.64
C ASP A 51 13.45 11.17 -3.92
N LEU A 52 12.24 11.71 -3.91
CA LEU A 52 11.15 11.44 -4.84
C LEU A 52 11.49 11.75 -6.30
N ASP A 53 12.68 12.27 -6.56
CA ASP A 53 13.19 12.58 -7.90
C ASP A 53 13.42 11.34 -8.78
N GLU A 54 13.71 10.17 -8.19
CA GLU A 54 13.88 8.93 -8.97
C GLU A 54 12.52 8.35 -9.46
N PHE A 55 11.41 8.79 -8.86
CA PHE A 55 10.06 8.36 -9.22
C PHE A 55 9.14 9.55 -9.53
N ARG A 56 9.59 10.49 -10.33
CA ARG A 56 8.82 11.69 -10.70
C ARG A 56 7.41 11.35 -11.20
N GLN A 57 7.26 10.29 -11.97
CA GLN A 57 5.94 9.85 -12.44
C GLN A 57 5.02 9.40 -11.31
N LEU A 58 5.55 8.70 -10.30
CA LEU A 58 4.77 8.21 -9.16
C LEU A 58 4.34 9.33 -8.22
N ASN A 59 5.13 10.42 -8.19
CA ASN A 59 4.82 11.63 -7.43
C ASN A 59 4.08 12.68 -8.24
N SER A 60 3.72 12.38 -9.48
CA SER A 60 2.94 13.28 -10.30
C SER A 60 1.63 13.61 -9.62
N LEU A 61 1.34 14.90 -9.51
CA LEU A 61 0.07 15.43 -9.05
C LEU A 61 -0.92 15.59 -10.20
N SER A 62 -0.45 15.38 -11.42
CA SER A 62 -1.27 15.43 -12.64
C SER A 62 -1.83 14.05 -12.98
N PRO A 63 -3.04 13.98 -13.54
CA PRO A 63 -3.53 12.75 -14.16
C PRO A 63 -2.58 12.30 -15.27
N VAL A 64 -2.55 10.98 -15.51
CA VAL A 64 -1.74 10.42 -16.59
C VAL A 64 -2.17 10.96 -17.95
N THR A 65 -1.20 11.33 -18.78
CA THR A 65 -1.42 11.78 -20.16
C THR A 65 -0.94 10.72 -21.14
N GLU A 66 -1.31 10.85 -22.42
CA GLU A 66 -0.89 9.90 -23.45
C GLU A 66 0.62 9.99 -23.70
N GLU A 67 1.20 11.18 -23.53
CA GLU A 67 2.62 11.44 -23.70
C GLU A 67 3.50 10.79 -22.63
N ASP A 68 2.97 10.61 -21.41
CA ASP A 68 3.72 10.05 -20.28
C ASP A 68 4.22 8.62 -20.55
N TYR A 69 3.63 7.89 -21.49
CA TYR A 69 3.91 6.48 -21.74
C TYR A 69 4.24 6.15 -23.19
N SER A 70 4.22 7.14 -24.09
CA SER A 70 4.51 6.93 -25.51
C SER A 70 5.91 6.37 -25.75
N ASP A 71 6.88 6.79 -24.93
CA ASP A 71 8.28 6.40 -25.05
C ASP A 71 8.66 5.16 -24.23
N ALA A 72 7.73 4.62 -23.42
CA ALA A 72 8.04 3.54 -22.49
C ALA A 72 8.06 2.14 -23.12
N GLY A 73 7.85 2.01 -24.44
CA GLY A 73 7.83 0.71 -25.12
C GLY A 73 6.69 -0.21 -24.66
N VAL A 74 5.67 0.35 -24.02
CA VAL A 74 4.51 -0.39 -23.53
C VAL A 74 3.71 -0.93 -24.71
N SER A 75 3.36 -2.22 -24.67
CA SER A 75 2.47 -2.82 -25.67
C SER A 75 1.12 -2.12 -25.64
N LEU A 76 0.81 -1.41 -26.73
CA LEU A 76 -0.46 -0.71 -26.86
C LEU A 76 -1.57 -1.71 -27.16
N VAL A 77 -2.67 -1.59 -26.44
CA VAL A 77 -3.91 -2.35 -26.68
C VAL A 77 -5.03 -1.39 -27.07
N ASP A 78 -5.99 -1.89 -27.82
CA ASP A 78 -7.13 -1.11 -28.25
C ASP A 78 -7.90 -0.51 -27.06
N ARG A 79 -8.41 0.71 -27.26
CA ARG A 79 -9.23 1.36 -26.23
C ARG A 79 -10.51 0.57 -26.03
N PRO A 80 -10.90 0.26 -24.78
CA PRO A 80 -12.14 -0.46 -24.53
C PRO A 80 -13.33 0.40 -24.92
N GLU A 81 -14.33 -0.22 -25.51
CA GLU A 81 -15.62 0.41 -25.68
C GLU A 81 -16.24 0.79 -24.32
N LEU A 82 -17.12 1.78 -24.32
CA LEU A 82 -17.76 2.26 -23.08
C LEU A 82 -18.49 1.13 -22.33
N GLN A 83 -19.17 0.25 -23.06
CA GLN A 83 -19.91 -0.88 -22.49
C GLN A 83 -19.00 -1.97 -21.90
N GLY A 84 -17.78 -2.08 -22.37
CA GLY A 84 -16.78 -3.01 -21.86
C GLY A 84 -15.99 -2.51 -20.64
N ARG A 85 -16.30 -1.32 -20.10
CA ARG A 85 -15.60 -0.73 -18.95
C ARG A 85 -16.32 -1.01 -17.65
N ALA A 86 -15.61 -1.48 -16.63
CA ALA A 86 -16.16 -1.63 -15.30
C ALA A 86 -15.21 -1.18 -14.20
N VAL A 87 -15.75 -0.54 -13.18
CA VAL A 87 -15.11 -0.47 -11.87
C VAL A 87 -15.56 -1.71 -11.12
N ALA A 88 -14.62 -2.55 -10.73
CA ALA A 88 -14.90 -3.77 -9.99
C ALA A 88 -14.41 -3.66 -8.54
N THR A 89 -15.10 -4.33 -7.65
CA THR A 89 -14.65 -4.58 -6.27
C THR A 89 -15.00 -6.00 -5.86
N THR A 90 -14.39 -6.48 -4.78
CA THR A 90 -14.66 -7.80 -4.22
C THR A 90 -15.28 -7.70 -2.83
N LEU A 91 -16.13 -8.65 -2.48
CA LEU A 91 -16.73 -8.75 -1.14
C LEU A 91 -16.76 -10.21 -0.68
N TYR A 92 -15.83 -10.57 0.17
CA TYR A 92 -15.68 -11.92 0.73
C TYR A 92 -16.26 -12.05 2.15
N SER A 93 -16.65 -10.94 2.79
CA SER A 93 -17.20 -10.92 4.15
C SER A 93 -18.20 -9.78 4.34
N GLU A 94 -19.27 -10.06 5.08
CA GLU A 94 -20.31 -9.08 5.46
C GLU A 94 -19.75 -7.82 6.12
N SER A 95 -18.66 -7.93 6.87
CA SER A 95 -18.04 -6.83 7.60
C SER A 95 -17.55 -5.69 6.70
N PHE A 96 -17.22 -5.97 5.44
CA PHE A 96 -16.77 -4.97 4.46
C PHE A 96 -17.90 -4.36 3.63
N ALA A 97 -19.13 -4.81 3.80
CA ALA A 97 -20.27 -4.34 3.02
C ALA A 97 -20.47 -2.83 3.09
N SER A 98 -20.25 -2.22 4.27
CA SER A 98 -20.33 -0.77 4.44
C SER A 98 -19.27 -0.02 3.62
N GLY A 99 -18.05 -0.55 3.50
CA GLY A 99 -17.01 -0.01 2.63
C GLY A 99 -17.42 -0.04 1.16
N VAL A 100 -17.94 -1.18 0.68
CA VAL A 100 -18.43 -1.33 -0.70
C VAL A 100 -19.59 -0.38 -0.99
N LEU A 101 -20.50 -0.16 -0.04
CA LEU A 101 -21.58 0.82 -0.17
C LEU A 101 -21.03 2.25 -0.28
N ALA A 102 -20.05 2.61 0.55
CA ALA A 102 -19.38 3.92 0.50
C ALA A 102 -18.65 4.12 -0.83
N LEU A 103 -17.92 3.11 -1.29
CA LEU A 103 -17.25 3.11 -2.60
C LEU A 103 -18.26 3.33 -3.73
N GLY A 104 -19.35 2.56 -3.77
CA GLY A 104 -20.39 2.71 -4.80
C GLY A 104 -21.05 4.08 -4.78
N HIS A 105 -21.23 4.67 -3.60
CA HIS A 105 -21.75 6.03 -3.46
C HIS A 105 -20.77 7.08 -3.99
N SER A 106 -19.50 6.94 -3.65
CA SER A 106 -18.44 7.86 -4.12
C SER A 106 -18.26 7.81 -5.64
N LEU A 107 -18.31 6.62 -6.25
CA LEU A 107 -18.29 6.44 -7.71
C LEU A 107 -19.46 7.15 -8.41
N ARG A 108 -20.65 7.11 -7.79
CA ARG A 108 -21.81 7.83 -8.29
C ARG A 108 -21.63 9.34 -8.18
N ALA A 109 -21.12 9.81 -7.05
CA ALA A 109 -20.90 11.24 -6.80
C ALA A 109 -19.94 11.90 -7.79
N VAL A 110 -18.94 11.16 -8.28
CA VAL A 110 -17.99 11.65 -9.28
C VAL A 110 -18.41 11.36 -10.71
N ASN A 111 -19.57 10.74 -10.92
CA ASN A 111 -20.17 10.46 -12.22
C ASN A 111 -19.22 9.71 -13.17
N THR A 112 -18.64 8.59 -12.71
CA THR A 112 -17.85 7.71 -13.58
C THR A 112 -18.73 7.08 -14.67
N SER A 113 -18.18 6.94 -15.87
CA SER A 113 -18.88 6.37 -17.03
C SER A 113 -18.95 4.84 -17.02
N ALA A 114 -18.16 4.17 -16.17
CA ALA A 114 -18.03 2.72 -16.17
C ALA A 114 -19.17 2.03 -15.40
N ARG A 115 -19.46 0.78 -15.78
CA ARG A 115 -20.31 -0.13 -15.00
C ARG A 115 -19.68 -0.34 -13.62
N ARG A 116 -20.49 -0.75 -12.64
CA ARG A 116 -20.00 -1.08 -11.28
C ARG A 116 -20.28 -2.54 -11.02
N THR A 117 -19.25 -3.36 -10.96
CA THR A 117 -19.34 -4.82 -10.84
C THR A 117 -18.82 -5.26 -9.49
N LEU A 118 -19.61 -6.07 -8.78
CA LEU A 118 -19.21 -6.64 -7.49
C LEU A 118 -19.08 -8.15 -7.59
N LEU A 119 -17.87 -8.66 -7.39
CA LEU A 119 -17.60 -10.09 -7.25
C LEU A 119 -17.78 -10.48 -5.78
N TYR A 120 -18.50 -11.55 -5.52
CA TYR A 120 -18.79 -11.96 -4.15
C TYR A 120 -19.08 -13.45 -4.01
N TYR A 121 -18.94 -13.98 -2.81
CA TYR A 121 -19.35 -15.35 -2.45
C TYR A 121 -20.80 -15.36 -1.92
N PRO A 122 -21.73 -16.06 -2.58
CA PRO A 122 -23.16 -16.05 -2.19
C PRO A 122 -23.42 -16.60 -0.79
N ASP A 123 -22.62 -17.55 -0.33
CA ASP A 123 -22.71 -18.19 0.97
C ASP A 123 -22.18 -17.34 2.14
N ARG A 124 -21.48 -16.25 1.83
CA ARG A 124 -20.86 -15.35 2.82
C ARG A 124 -21.64 -14.08 3.10
N LEU A 125 -22.69 -13.81 2.33
CA LEU A 125 -23.45 -12.57 2.41
C LEU A 125 -24.94 -12.82 2.61
N THR A 126 -25.57 -11.93 3.37
CA THR A 126 -27.03 -11.97 3.55
C THR A 126 -27.75 -11.40 2.33
N ILE A 127 -28.98 -11.90 2.08
CA ILE A 127 -29.85 -11.37 1.01
C ILE A 127 -30.08 -9.86 1.21
N ARG A 128 -30.20 -9.42 2.46
CA ARG A 128 -30.39 -8.01 2.79
C ARG A 128 -29.22 -7.15 2.28
N THR A 129 -28.00 -7.58 2.53
CA THR A 129 -26.79 -6.89 2.06
C THR A 129 -26.74 -6.86 0.55
N LEU A 130 -27.00 -7.98 -0.12
CA LEU A 130 -27.04 -8.04 -1.59
C LEU A 130 -28.10 -7.06 -2.16
N CYS A 131 -29.30 -6.97 -1.58
CA CYS A 131 -30.30 -5.99 -1.99
C CYS A 131 -29.83 -4.53 -1.81
N HIS A 132 -29.11 -4.22 -0.73
CA HIS A 132 -28.58 -2.87 -0.51
C HIS A 132 -27.48 -2.53 -1.54
N LEU A 133 -26.58 -3.46 -1.82
CA LEU A 133 -25.53 -3.30 -2.81
C LEU A 133 -26.09 -3.10 -4.23
N GLN A 134 -27.09 -3.89 -4.60
CA GLN A 134 -27.78 -3.75 -5.89
C GLN A 134 -28.50 -2.39 -6.01
N ARG A 135 -29.19 -1.94 -4.97
CA ARG A 135 -29.82 -0.59 -4.93
C ARG A 135 -28.80 0.54 -4.97
N ASN A 136 -27.61 0.29 -4.44
CA ASN A 136 -26.47 1.22 -4.55
C ASN A 136 -25.93 1.29 -5.98
N GLY A 137 -26.34 0.37 -6.87
CA GLY A 137 -26.01 0.33 -8.29
C GLY A 137 -24.86 -0.59 -8.64
N TRP A 138 -24.54 -1.54 -7.78
CA TRP A 138 -23.61 -2.62 -8.09
C TRP A 138 -24.32 -3.71 -8.92
N GLU A 139 -23.69 -4.12 -10.00
CA GLU A 139 -24.03 -5.33 -10.73
C GLU A 139 -23.40 -6.50 -10.00
N LEU A 140 -24.25 -7.41 -9.49
CA LEU A 140 -23.81 -8.50 -8.63
C LEU A 140 -23.30 -9.68 -9.47
N HIS A 141 -22.05 -10.07 -9.29
CA HIS A 141 -21.42 -11.20 -9.98
C HIS A 141 -21.04 -12.29 -8.96
N PRO A 142 -21.89 -13.33 -8.80
CA PRO A 142 -21.62 -14.39 -7.84
C PRO A 142 -20.48 -15.28 -8.34
N VAL A 143 -19.55 -15.62 -7.44
CA VAL A 143 -18.44 -16.52 -7.68
C VAL A 143 -18.62 -17.76 -6.84
N ALA A 144 -18.35 -18.94 -7.42
CA ALA A 144 -18.38 -20.18 -6.67
C ALA A 144 -17.15 -20.27 -5.74
N HIS A 145 -17.41 -20.49 -4.46
CA HIS A 145 -16.37 -20.68 -3.46
C HIS A 145 -15.63 -22.00 -3.72
N ARG A 146 -14.31 -21.98 -3.85
CA ARG A 146 -13.50 -23.13 -4.23
C ARG A 146 -12.38 -23.48 -3.24
N SER A 147 -11.98 -22.58 -2.36
CA SER A 147 -10.86 -22.79 -1.45
C SER A 147 -10.98 -21.98 -0.16
N ASP A 148 -10.09 -22.23 0.80
CA ASP A 148 -10.00 -21.47 2.05
C ASP A 148 -9.27 -20.12 1.89
N LYS A 149 -8.87 -19.76 0.66
CA LYS A 149 -8.19 -18.49 0.33
C LYS A 149 -9.13 -17.47 -0.30
N ASP A 150 -10.25 -17.27 0.33
CA ASP A 150 -11.43 -16.53 -0.14
C ASP A 150 -11.12 -15.23 -0.88
N GLU A 151 -10.34 -14.36 -0.26
CA GLU A 151 -10.04 -13.02 -0.82
C GLU A 151 -9.18 -13.11 -2.07
N GLN A 152 -8.13 -13.95 -2.04
CA GLN A 152 -7.17 -14.09 -3.12
C GLN A 152 -7.80 -14.74 -4.35
N ASP A 153 -8.58 -15.79 -4.14
CA ASP A 153 -9.28 -16.48 -5.22
C ASP A 153 -10.32 -15.58 -5.86
N LEU A 154 -11.04 -14.79 -5.07
CA LEU A 154 -12.02 -13.84 -5.55
C LEU A 154 -11.39 -12.74 -6.41
N LEU A 155 -10.20 -12.26 -6.03
CA LEU A 155 -9.46 -11.26 -6.78
C LEU A 155 -9.06 -11.78 -8.17
N LEU A 156 -8.65 -13.04 -8.28
CA LEU A 156 -8.26 -13.64 -9.55
C LEU A 156 -9.44 -13.74 -10.54
N GLN A 157 -10.67 -13.78 -10.06
CA GLN A 157 -11.86 -13.81 -10.94
C GLN A 157 -12.07 -12.50 -11.72
N LEU A 158 -11.34 -11.43 -11.42
CA LEU A 158 -11.41 -10.20 -12.21
C LEU A 158 -11.05 -10.44 -13.67
N TRP A 159 -10.14 -11.38 -13.95
CA TRP A 159 -9.73 -11.70 -15.32
C TRP A 159 -10.77 -12.50 -16.11
N THR A 160 -11.75 -13.15 -15.46
CA THR A 160 -12.83 -13.91 -16.13
C THR A 160 -14.03 -13.04 -16.53
N LEU A 161 -14.00 -11.75 -16.25
CA LEU A 161 -15.11 -10.84 -16.55
C LEU A 161 -15.30 -10.59 -18.06
N ASP A 162 -14.38 -11.05 -18.92
CA ASP A 162 -14.58 -11.13 -20.37
C ASP A 162 -15.77 -12.01 -20.75
N ASP A 163 -16.08 -13.03 -19.97
CA ASP A 163 -17.25 -13.90 -20.17
C ASP A 163 -18.58 -13.16 -20.07
N VAL A 164 -18.62 -11.99 -19.41
CA VAL A 164 -19.81 -11.13 -19.28
C VAL A 164 -19.68 -9.82 -20.06
N GLY A 165 -18.75 -9.78 -21.02
CA GLY A 165 -18.58 -8.64 -21.93
C GLY A 165 -17.88 -7.42 -21.30
N ILE A 166 -17.21 -7.60 -20.17
CA ILE A 166 -16.34 -6.58 -19.58
C ILE A 166 -14.92 -6.82 -20.10
N THR A 167 -14.35 -5.86 -20.81
CA THR A 167 -13.03 -5.99 -21.44
C THR A 167 -11.93 -5.21 -20.73
N SER A 168 -12.31 -4.29 -19.85
CA SER A 168 -11.35 -3.51 -19.05
C SER A 168 -11.93 -3.20 -17.68
N VAL A 169 -11.12 -3.42 -16.66
CA VAL A 169 -11.49 -3.24 -15.25
C VAL A 169 -10.54 -2.29 -14.56
N VAL A 170 -11.08 -1.31 -13.83
CA VAL A 170 -10.39 -0.69 -12.72
C VAL A 170 -10.89 -1.36 -11.44
N TYR A 171 -10.02 -2.16 -10.84
CA TYR A 171 -10.29 -2.76 -9.53
C TYR A 171 -9.98 -1.77 -8.42
N LEU A 172 -10.89 -1.65 -7.48
CA LEU A 172 -10.74 -0.88 -6.24
C LEU A 172 -11.14 -1.75 -5.05
N ASP A 173 -10.28 -1.80 -4.06
CA ASP A 173 -10.57 -2.52 -2.81
C ASP A 173 -11.71 -1.84 -2.03
N SER A 174 -12.40 -2.60 -1.19
CA SER A 174 -13.55 -2.16 -0.40
C SER A 174 -13.24 -1.03 0.60
N ASP A 175 -11.96 -0.81 0.91
CA ASP A 175 -11.46 0.28 1.76
C ASP A 175 -11.07 1.55 0.96
N SER A 176 -11.47 1.63 -0.30
CA SER A 176 -11.21 2.77 -1.18
C SER A 176 -12.39 3.74 -1.23
N LEU A 177 -12.09 5.03 -1.40
CA LEU A 177 -13.07 6.09 -1.64
C LEU A 177 -12.63 6.96 -2.82
N VAL A 178 -13.55 7.18 -3.76
CA VAL A 178 -13.28 8.00 -4.94
C VAL A 178 -13.63 9.46 -4.66
N ARG A 179 -12.65 10.36 -4.75
CA ARG A 179 -12.82 11.80 -4.53
C ARG A 179 -13.02 12.59 -5.82
N ARG A 180 -12.51 12.09 -6.94
CA ARG A 180 -12.61 12.73 -8.25
C ARG A 180 -12.73 11.68 -9.35
N ASN A 181 -13.36 12.05 -10.44
CA ASN A 181 -13.45 11.20 -11.63
C ASN A 181 -12.05 10.84 -12.14
N PHE A 182 -11.90 9.61 -12.63
CA PHE A 182 -10.65 9.03 -13.15
C PHE A 182 -10.84 8.36 -14.51
N ASP A 183 -11.86 8.80 -15.26
CA ASP A 183 -12.23 8.20 -16.56
C ASP A 183 -11.13 8.35 -17.62
N GLU A 184 -10.14 9.23 -17.39
CA GLU A 184 -8.93 9.33 -18.22
C GLU A 184 -8.15 8.00 -18.29
N LEU A 185 -8.25 7.14 -17.29
CA LEU A 185 -7.59 5.82 -17.31
C LEU A 185 -8.12 4.91 -18.41
N TRP A 186 -9.41 5.04 -18.77
CA TRP A 186 -10.02 4.22 -19.82
C TRP A 186 -9.49 4.51 -21.22
N SER A 187 -8.97 5.70 -21.44
CA SER A 187 -8.38 6.07 -22.74
C SER A 187 -6.95 5.58 -22.91
N ARG A 188 -6.36 4.98 -21.87
CA ARG A 188 -4.97 4.52 -21.89
C ARG A 188 -4.85 3.11 -22.46
N PRO A 189 -3.84 2.89 -23.31
CA PRO A 189 -3.64 1.59 -23.97
C PRO A 189 -2.92 0.58 -23.08
N PHE A 190 -3.21 0.55 -21.77
CA PHE A 190 -2.52 -0.34 -20.85
C PHE A 190 -3.17 -1.73 -20.83
N GLY A 191 -2.35 -2.77 -20.91
CA GLY A 191 -2.76 -4.14 -20.63
C GLY A 191 -2.92 -4.38 -19.13
N PHE A 192 -1.95 -3.87 -18.33
CA PHE A 192 -1.97 -3.90 -16.88
C PHE A 192 -1.28 -2.68 -16.29
N ALA A 193 -1.92 -2.01 -15.36
CA ALA A 193 -1.35 -0.88 -14.64
C ALA A 193 -1.76 -0.91 -13.17
N ALA A 194 -0.90 -0.46 -12.28
CA ALA A 194 -1.17 -0.41 -10.86
C ALA A 194 -0.35 0.66 -10.15
N VAL A 195 -0.78 1.06 -8.96
CA VAL A 195 -0.06 2.03 -8.13
C VAL A 195 0.93 1.30 -7.22
N PRO A 196 2.18 1.76 -7.11
CA PRO A 196 3.15 1.22 -6.17
C PRO A 196 2.64 1.26 -4.74
N ASP A 197 3.01 0.26 -3.93
CA ASP A 197 2.53 0.17 -2.55
C ASP A 197 3.33 1.07 -1.61
N VAL A 198 2.70 1.45 -0.52
CA VAL A 198 3.31 2.23 0.56
C VAL A 198 2.97 1.58 1.89
N TYR A 199 3.99 1.15 2.62
CA TYR A 199 3.83 0.51 3.92
C TYR A 199 4.04 1.51 5.07
N GLU A 200 3.34 1.31 6.17
CA GLU A 200 3.52 2.11 7.39
C GLU A 200 4.84 1.80 8.10
N ASP A 201 5.29 0.56 8.00
CA ASP A 201 6.50 0.07 8.61
C ASP A 201 7.78 0.48 7.84
N GLU A 202 8.92 -0.05 8.23
CA GLU A 202 10.24 0.25 7.67
C GLU A 202 10.40 -0.05 6.17
N ARG A 203 9.51 -0.86 5.57
CA ARG A 203 9.49 -1.11 4.13
C ARG A 203 9.21 0.17 3.32
N GLY A 204 8.42 1.07 3.87
CA GLY A 204 8.16 2.40 3.28
C GLY A 204 7.55 2.37 1.90
N TYR A 205 8.09 3.20 1.01
CA TYR A 205 7.70 3.21 -0.40
C TYR A 205 8.29 2.00 -1.12
N SER A 206 7.43 1.25 -1.83
CA SER A 206 7.82 0.03 -2.54
C SER A 206 7.87 0.27 -4.06
N LEU A 207 8.77 -0.43 -4.76
CA LEU A 207 8.72 -0.55 -6.22
C LEU A 207 7.66 -1.55 -6.67
N ALA A 208 7.29 -2.50 -5.82
CA ALA A 208 6.22 -3.43 -6.07
C ALA A 208 4.87 -2.70 -6.00
N PHE A 209 3.93 -3.09 -6.84
CA PHE A 209 2.59 -2.53 -6.79
C PHE A 209 1.73 -3.22 -5.72
N GLY A 210 0.79 -2.45 -5.14
CA GLY A 210 -0.30 -2.98 -4.33
C GLY A 210 -1.44 -3.50 -5.19
N THR A 211 -2.12 -4.55 -4.73
CA THR A 211 -3.27 -5.12 -5.44
C THR A 211 -4.59 -4.40 -5.16
N SER A 212 -4.61 -3.38 -4.34
CA SER A 212 -5.81 -2.64 -3.95
C SER A 212 -6.37 -1.69 -5.01
N MET A 213 -5.54 -1.30 -5.98
CA MET A 213 -5.94 -0.57 -7.18
C MET A 213 -5.16 -1.11 -8.36
N MET A 214 -5.88 -1.65 -9.34
CA MET A 214 -5.33 -2.18 -10.58
C MET A 214 -6.21 -1.79 -11.75
N LEU A 215 -5.60 -1.40 -12.87
CA LEU A 215 -6.24 -1.34 -14.19
C LEU A 215 -5.79 -2.57 -14.96
N LEU A 216 -6.72 -3.38 -15.43
CA LEU A 216 -6.41 -4.59 -16.18
C LEU A 216 -7.34 -4.79 -17.38
N ARG A 217 -6.83 -5.51 -18.38
CA ARG A 217 -7.64 -6.11 -19.43
C ARG A 217 -8.06 -7.50 -18.97
N THR A 218 -9.33 -7.76 -19.05
CA THR A 218 -9.89 -9.07 -18.73
C THR A 218 -9.52 -10.08 -19.81
N SER A 219 -9.22 -11.29 -19.40
CA SER A 219 -8.91 -12.40 -20.30
C SER A 219 -8.93 -13.70 -19.52
N SER A 220 -9.87 -14.56 -19.82
CA SER A 220 -9.92 -15.92 -19.26
C SER A 220 -8.67 -16.73 -19.59
N ALA A 221 -7.98 -16.42 -20.69
CA ALA A 221 -6.69 -17.02 -21.01
C ALA A 221 -5.59 -16.63 -20.02
N ILE A 222 -5.52 -15.35 -19.62
CA ILE A 222 -4.59 -14.85 -18.58
C ILE A 222 -4.95 -15.48 -17.23
N HIS A 223 -6.24 -15.55 -16.88
CA HIS A 223 -6.68 -16.23 -15.67
C HIS A 223 -6.17 -17.68 -15.59
N ASN A 224 -6.38 -18.44 -16.66
CA ASN A 224 -5.94 -19.84 -16.71
C ASN A 224 -4.41 -19.97 -16.62
N ASP A 225 -3.64 -19.12 -17.32
CA ASP A 225 -2.17 -19.11 -17.23
C ASP A 225 -1.69 -18.76 -15.82
N ILE A 226 -2.34 -17.84 -15.12
CA ILE A 226 -2.08 -17.53 -13.71
C ILE A 226 -2.29 -18.77 -12.85
N LEU A 227 -3.44 -19.45 -12.99
CA LEU A 227 -3.76 -20.65 -12.21
C LEU A 227 -2.77 -21.80 -12.49
N ASP A 228 -2.41 -22.01 -13.75
CA ASP A 228 -1.43 -23.03 -14.14
C ASP A 228 -0.07 -22.74 -13.48
N LYS A 229 0.41 -21.51 -13.52
CA LYS A 229 1.67 -21.10 -12.88
C LYS A 229 1.61 -21.22 -11.35
N LEU A 230 0.48 -20.89 -10.74
CA LEU A 230 0.25 -21.09 -9.31
C LEU A 230 0.28 -22.58 -8.94
N SER A 231 -0.25 -23.47 -9.80
CA SER A 231 -0.28 -24.92 -9.57
C SER A 231 1.10 -25.58 -9.68
N VAL A 232 1.86 -25.20 -10.71
CA VAL A 232 3.20 -25.76 -11.00
C VAL A 232 4.22 -25.42 -9.93
N THR A 233 4.11 -24.25 -9.34
CA THR A 233 5.03 -23.84 -8.28
C THR A 233 4.91 -24.71 -7.04
N GLY A 234 3.87 -25.57 -6.92
CA GLY A 234 3.67 -26.54 -5.82
C GLY A 234 3.78 -25.93 -4.43
N LYS A 235 4.09 -24.67 -4.41
CA LYS A 235 4.24 -23.83 -3.27
C LYS A 235 2.92 -23.07 -3.12
N THR A 236 2.21 -23.41 -2.10
CA THR A 236 1.50 -22.37 -1.39
C THR A 236 2.48 -21.21 -1.36
N TYR A 237 2.25 -20.13 -2.16
CA TYR A 237 3.14 -18.99 -2.16
C TYR A 237 3.37 -18.60 -0.71
N PRO A 238 4.57 -18.73 -0.16
CA PRO A 238 4.81 -18.35 1.23
C PRO A 238 4.66 -16.86 1.42
N VAL A 239 4.55 -16.10 0.34
CA VAL A 239 4.63 -14.64 0.30
C VAL A 239 3.29 -13.99 -0.08
N GLY A 240 2.30 -14.70 -0.63
CA GLY A 240 0.97 -14.16 -0.94
C GLY A 240 0.73 -13.86 -2.43
N LEU A 241 -0.53 -13.50 -2.74
CA LEU A 241 -0.96 -13.25 -4.13
C LEU A 241 -0.34 -11.97 -4.71
N GLN A 242 -0.16 -10.94 -3.90
CA GLN A 242 0.41 -9.67 -4.36
C GLN A 242 1.83 -9.85 -4.91
N GLU A 243 2.67 -10.60 -4.21
CA GLU A 243 4.04 -10.87 -4.62
C GLU A 243 4.06 -11.70 -5.91
N PHE A 244 3.19 -12.70 -6.02
CA PHE A 244 3.06 -13.47 -7.25
C PHE A 244 2.67 -12.59 -8.44
N LEU A 245 1.67 -11.74 -8.28
CA LEU A 245 1.24 -10.83 -9.36
C LEU A 245 2.34 -9.83 -9.73
N ASN A 246 3.14 -9.39 -8.77
CA ASN A 246 4.30 -8.55 -9.04
C ASN A 246 5.37 -9.27 -9.87
N GLU A 247 5.59 -10.56 -9.66
CA GLU A 247 6.49 -11.37 -10.50
C GLU A 247 5.87 -11.63 -11.87
N TYR A 248 4.59 -12.00 -11.91
CA TYR A 248 3.87 -12.33 -13.15
C TYR A 248 3.80 -11.15 -14.12
N PHE A 249 3.51 -9.95 -13.62
CA PHE A 249 3.40 -8.73 -14.42
C PHE A 249 4.66 -7.86 -14.41
N ALA A 250 5.80 -8.35 -13.91
CA ALA A 250 7.00 -7.55 -13.67
C ALA A 250 7.43 -6.66 -14.84
N VAL A 251 7.34 -7.20 -16.08
CA VAL A 251 7.76 -6.49 -17.31
C VAL A 251 6.61 -5.80 -18.05
N GLN A 252 5.37 -6.00 -17.59
CA GLN A 252 4.17 -5.47 -18.28
C GLN A 252 3.48 -4.36 -17.50
N VAL A 253 3.74 -4.27 -16.17
CA VAL A 253 3.04 -3.32 -15.32
C VAL A 253 3.45 -1.88 -15.60
N VAL A 254 2.46 -1.05 -15.90
CA VAL A 254 2.62 0.40 -15.92
C VAL A 254 2.39 0.95 -14.51
N LYS A 255 3.35 1.68 -13.98
CA LYS A 255 3.24 2.30 -12.65
C LYS A 255 2.43 3.59 -12.74
N LEU A 256 1.29 3.63 -12.04
CA LEU A 256 0.44 4.81 -11.95
C LEU A 256 0.85 5.73 -10.79
N PRO A 257 0.63 7.05 -10.91
CA PRO A 257 0.84 7.99 -9.82
C PRO A 257 -0.01 7.69 -8.58
N TYR A 258 0.49 8.08 -7.40
CA TYR A 258 -0.21 7.89 -6.11
C TYR A 258 -1.56 8.57 -6.01
N ILE A 259 -1.88 9.54 -6.87
CA ILE A 259 -3.22 10.17 -6.90
C ILE A 259 -4.35 9.16 -7.17
N TYR A 260 -4.05 8.03 -7.83
CA TYR A 260 -5.02 6.96 -8.13
C TYR A 260 -5.16 5.92 -7.03
N ASN A 261 -4.30 5.93 -6.02
CA ASN A 261 -4.40 5.07 -4.83
C ASN A 261 -3.64 5.72 -3.65
N ALA A 262 -4.11 6.90 -3.23
CA ALA A 262 -3.50 7.65 -2.14
C ALA A 262 -3.69 6.91 -0.81
N ASN A 263 -2.72 6.08 -0.46
CA ASN A 263 -2.70 5.33 0.78
C ASN A 263 -2.45 6.27 1.97
N LEU A 264 -3.23 6.13 3.05
CA LEU A 264 -3.04 6.93 4.28
C LEU A 264 -1.64 6.79 4.90
N ALA A 265 -0.92 5.70 4.64
CA ALA A 265 0.47 5.54 5.04
C ALA A 265 1.37 6.66 4.49
N ILE A 266 1.04 7.26 3.35
CA ILE A 266 1.77 8.41 2.79
C ILE A 266 1.69 9.62 3.74
N LYS A 267 0.51 9.88 4.32
CA LYS A 267 0.32 10.99 5.28
C LYS A 267 1.23 10.84 6.49
N GLN A 268 1.33 9.62 7.01
CA GLN A 268 2.18 9.30 8.14
C GLN A 268 3.68 9.48 7.82
N ARG A 269 4.09 9.05 6.64
CA ARG A 269 5.51 9.06 6.24
C ARG A 269 5.99 10.42 5.74
N SER A 270 5.15 11.13 5.00
CA SER A 270 5.47 12.41 4.39
C SER A 270 4.27 13.36 4.41
N PRO A 271 3.99 14.03 5.55
CA PRO A 271 2.87 14.98 5.67
C PRO A 271 2.90 16.10 4.64
N THR A 272 4.09 16.56 4.28
CA THR A 272 4.27 17.60 3.26
C THR A 272 3.82 17.12 1.88
N PHE A 273 4.23 15.91 1.50
CA PHE A 273 3.80 15.32 0.24
C PHE A 273 2.30 15.04 0.24
N TRP A 274 1.74 14.53 1.35
CA TRP A 274 0.30 14.34 1.50
C TRP A 274 -0.47 15.64 1.31
N SER A 275 -0.03 16.73 1.91
CA SER A 275 -0.66 18.05 1.75
C SER A 275 -0.70 18.53 0.30
N ALA A 276 0.37 18.30 -0.45
CA ALA A 276 0.40 18.59 -1.89
C ALA A 276 -0.52 17.61 -2.66
N LEU A 277 -0.46 16.33 -2.34
CA LEU A 277 -1.22 15.26 -3.00
C LEU A 277 -2.74 15.44 -2.81
N THR A 278 -3.20 15.85 -1.62
CA THR A 278 -4.62 15.93 -1.24
C THR A 278 -5.46 16.73 -2.23
N LYS A 279 -4.91 17.77 -2.83
CA LYS A 279 -5.60 18.63 -3.82
C LYS A 279 -5.87 17.91 -5.14
N HIS A 280 -5.14 16.85 -5.42
CA HIS A 280 -5.15 16.13 -6.71
C HIS A 280 -5.66 14.70 -6.60
N ILE A 281 -5.83 14.18 -5.41
CA ILE A 281 -6.26 12.78 -5.17
C ILE A 281 -7.54 12.47 -5.95
N ARG A 282 -7.48 11.38 -6.71
CA ARG A 282 -8.62 10.74 -7.36
C ARG A 282 -9.25 9.70 -6.43
N ILE A 283 -8.42 8.82 -5.86
CA ILE A 283 -8.84 7.71 -5.03
C ILE A 283 -7.99 7.69 -3.75
N VAL A 284 -8.63 7.63 -2.60
CA VAL A 284 -8.01 7.43 -1.28
C VAL A 284 -8.17 5.98 -0.88
N ARG A 285 -7.14 5.39 -0.28
CA ARG A 285 -7.20 4.07 0.35
C ARG A 285 -7.00 4.18 1.86
N TYR A 286 -7.95 3.61 2.60
CA TYR A 286 -8.03 3.64 4.07
C TYR A 286 -7.41 2.38 4.69
N THR A 287 -6.13 2.08 4.42
CA THR A 287 -5.45 0.89 4.96
C THR A 287 -5.30 0.90 6.46
N THR A 288 -4.90 2.06 7.00
CA THR A 288 -4.50 2.23 8.40
C THR A 288 -5.68 2.41 9.33
N ALA A 289 -6.75 3.00 8.80
CA ALA A 289 -7.94 3.34 9.58
C ALA A 289 -9.16 3.37 8.66
N ARG A 290 -9.97 2.34 8.75
CA ARG A 290 -11.18 2.21 7.92
C ARG A 290 -12.36 2.87 8.61
N PRO A 291 -12.96 3.94 8.03
CA PRO A 291 -14.03 4.71 8.69
C PRO A 291 -15.30 3.90 8.95
N PHE A 292 -15.53 2.83 8.21
CA PHE A 292 -16.69 1.97 8.38
C PHE A 292 -16.56 0.97 9.55
N PHE A 293 -15.36 0.78 10.10
CA PHE A 293 -15.15 0.09 11.37
C PHE A 293 -15.13 1.11 12.51
N GLU A 294 -16.14 1.07 13.37
CA GLU A 294 -16.33 2.09 14.41
C GLU A 294 -15.13 2.23 15.35
N GLU A 295 -14.49 1.12 15.70
CA GLU A 295 -13.32 1.14 16.58
C GLU A 295 -12.11 1.79 15.90
N GLU A 296 -11.86 1.47 14.64
CA GLU A 296 -10.77 2.07 13.86
C GLU A 296 -11.05 3.57 13.65
N ARG A 297 -12.28 3.94 13.27
CA ARG A 297 -12.69 5.33 13.13
C ARG A 297 -12.50 6.13 14.41
N ARG A 298 -12.94 5.59 15.56
CA ARG A 298 -12.79 6.25 16.87
C ARG A 298 -11.33 6.44 17.27
N ARG A 299 -10.46 5.50 16.91
CA ARG A 299 -9.00 5.61 17.13
C ARG A 299 -8.40 6.66 16.21
N ALA A 300 -8.72 6.63 14.95
CA ALA A 300 -8.17 7.49 13.92
C ALA A 300 -8.63 8.95 14.05
N SER A 301 -9.89 9.20 14.47
CA SER A 301 -10.42 10.56 14.66
C SER A 301 -9.72 11.38 15.75
N LYS A 302 -8.87 10.75 16.56
CA LYS A 302 -8.03 11.42 17.56
C LYS A 302 -6.58 11.62 17.12
N GLY A 303 -6.23 11.19 15.91
CA GLY A 303 -4.86 11.16 15.41
C GLY A 303 -4.66 11.99 14.15
N ILE A 304 -3.57 11.67 13.44
CA ILE A 304 -3.17 12.37 12.20
C ILE A 304 -4.16 12.21 11.05
N TRP A 305 -5.08 11.25 11.14
CA TRP A 305 -6.09 10.96 10.10
C TRP A 305 -7.48 11.53 10.42
N ALA A 306 -7.59 12.42 11.44
CA ALA A 306 -8.89 12.95 11.87
C ALA A 306 -9.68 13.59 10.72
N GLU A 307 -9.01 14.35 9.86
CA GLU A 307 -9.62 15.03 8.70
C GLU A 307 -10.13 14.04 7.63
N GLU A 308 -9.51 12.87 7.51
CA GLU A 308 -9.91 11.85 6.55
C GLU A 308 -11.05 10.95 7.07
N MET A 309 -11.40 11.07 8.34
CA MET A 309 -12.47 10.30 8.99
C MET A 309 -13.83 11.04 8.97
N GLU A 310 -13.85 12.32 8.64
CA GLU A 310 -15.06 13.14 8.46
C GLU A 310 -15.62 13.00 7.03
#